data_4e41dd189557405689ac716399dbedf9
#
_entry.id   4e41dd189557405689ac716399dbedf9
#
_cell.length_a   1.000
_cell.length_b   1.000
_cell.length_c   1.000
_cell.angle_alpha   90.00
_cell.angle_beta   90.00
_cell.angle_gamma   90.00
#
_symmetry.space_group_name_H-M   'P 1'
#
loop_
_entity.id
_entity.type
_entity.pdbx_description
1 polymer ?
#
loop_
_entity_poly.entity_id
_entity_poly.type
_entity_poly.pdbx_seq_one_letter_code
_entity_poly.pdbx_strand_id
1 'polypeptide(L)'
;MVGEALLEVRALSKRFSNRAGREPSPWVIQELSFVVNDGEFLTIIGPSGSGKTTLLNILAQIDTASGGEIYFQSHAAPIGNSKSLKPGLACQIGYVTQDDNLLPWRTTLQNVLFPLTVQRRLNEETRALAQMLIRAVGLAGFEHHYPHELSGGMRKRASLIRTLVYDPPIILMDEPFGALDAQTRTQLQEDLLRLWNLGRKTIVFVTHDIAEAIALGDRTLVLTRSPASIAGEHRNFIPRPRDVRDIMIHPEFAALYQRIRVQVQ
;
A
#
# COMPACT_ATOMS: atom_id res chain seq x y z
N MET A 1 -13.08 -5.85 18.70
CA MET A 1 -13.91 -6.58 17.72
C MET A 1 -12.98 -6.94 16.56
N VAL A 2 -12.95 -8.22 16.15
CA VAL A 2 -12.22 -8.63 14.95
C VAL A 2 -13.04 -8.09 13.78
N GLY A 3 -12.48 -7.18 12.99
CA GLY A 3 -13.14 -6.61 11.82
C GLY A 3 -13.52 -7.71 10.82
N GLU A 4 -14.52 -7.44 9.99
CA GLU A 4 -14.90 -8.32 8.89
C GLU A 4 -13.76 -8.39 7.86
N ALA A 5 -13.48 -9.58 7.32
CA ALA A 5 -12.40 -9.76 6.35
C ALA A 5 -12.71 -9.01 5.05
N LEU A 6 -11.86 -8.04 4.68
CA LEU A 6 -11.97 -7.30 3.41
C LEU A 6 -11.23 -8.02 2.27
N LEU A 7 -10.05 -8.55 2.56
CA LEU A 7 -9.21 -9.30 1.62
C LEU A 7 -8.75 -10.59 2.28
N GLU A 8 -8.89 -11.71 1.58
CA GLU A 8 -8.36 -13.00 2.01
C GLU A 8 -7.50 -13.60 0.90
N VAL A 9 -6.30 -14.00 1.27
CA VAL A 9 -5.32 -14.67 0.39
C VAL A 9 -5.17 -16.11 0.88
N ARG A 10 -5.36 -17.09 -0.02
CA ARG A 10 -5.28 -18.52 0.28
C ARG A 10 -4.26 -19.20 -0.60
N ALA A 11 -3.23 -19.80 0.01
CA ALA A 11 -2.19 -20.61 -0.63
C ALA A 11 -1.61 -19.96 -1.91
N LEU A 12 -1.46 -18.62 -1.90
CA LEU A 12 -0.98 -17.83 -3.03
C LEU A 12 0.43 -18.27 -3.40
N SER A 13 0.62 -18.60 -4.68
CA SER A 13 1.92 -19.02 -5.19
C SER A 13 2.23 -18.31 -6.50
N LYS A 14 3.50 -17.90 -6.68
CA LYS A 14 3.98 -17.21 -7.89
C LYS A 14 5.34 -17.71 -8.29
N ARG A 15 5.48 -18.07 -9.55
CA ARG A 15 6.74 -18.24 -10.28
C ARG A 15 6.64 -17.59 -11.64
N PHE A 16 7.75 -17.09 -12.15
CA PHE A 16 7.80 -16.54 -13.50
C PHE A 16 8.16 -17.65 -14.50
N SER A 17 7.58 -17.61 -15.69
CA SER A 17 7.96 -18.54 -16.77
C SER A 17 9.31 -18.12 -17.37
N ASN A 18 10.24 -19.06 -17.49
CA ASN A 18 11.49 -18.82 -18.21
C ASN A 18 11.21 -18.85 -19.72
N ARG A 19 11.51 -17.79 -20.43
CA ARG A 19 11.34 -17.71 -21.91
C ARG A 19 12.10 -18.78 -22.68
N ALA A 20 13.08 -19.42 -22.05
CA ALA A 20 13.92 -20.48 -22.67
C ALA A 20 13.36 -21.91 -22.55
N GLY A 21 12.24 -22.13 -21.85
CA GLY A 21 11.48 -23.40 -21.84
C GLY A 21 12.17 -24.62 -21.23
N ARG A 22 13.31 -24.48 -20.53
CA ARG A 22 14.10 -25.65 -20.10
C ARG A 22 13.94 -26.07 -18.65
N GLU A 23 13.56 -25.16 -17.75
CA GLU A 23 13.25 -25.53 -16.34
C GLU A 23 12.25 -24.52 -15.74
N PRO A 24 11.36 -24.93 -14.84
CA PRO A 24 10.50 -23.99 -14.14
C PRO A 24 11.37 -23.07 -13.27
N SER A 25 11.16 -21.75 -13.41
CA SER A 25 11.82 -20.77 -12.54
C SER A 25 11.51 -21.04 -11.06
N PRO A 26 12.42 -20.71 -10.14
CA PRO A 26 12.17 -20.88 -8.72
C PRO A 26 10.91 -20.11 -8.28
N TRP A 27 10.27 -20.60 -7.24
CA TRP A 27 9.14 -19.91 -6.63
C TRP A 27 9.59 -18.56 -6.03
N VAL A 28 8.86 -17.52 -6.34
CA VAL A 28 9.01 -16.20 -5.71
C VAL A 28 8.13 -16.11 -4.47
N ILE A 29 6.89 -16.64 -4.57
CA ILE A 29 5.95 -16.77 -3.46
C ILE A 29 5.46 -18.20 -3.46
N GLN A 30 5.36 -18.82 -2.27
CA GLN A 30 4.90 -20.20 -2.12
C GLN A 30 3.91 -20.33 -0.97
N GLU A 31 2.68 -20.73 -1.31
CA GLU A 31 1.58 -21.05 -0.37
C GLU A 31 1.31 -19.95 0.68
N LEU A 32 1.43 -18.70 0.29
CA LEU A 32 1.20 -17.55 1.19
C LEU A 32 -0.29 -17.42 1.50
N SER A 33 -0.65 -17.39 2.78
CA SER A 33 -2.04 -17.22 3.23
C SER A 33 -2.13 -16.18 4.35
N PHE A 34 -3.02 -15.20 4.19
CA PHE A 34 -3.31 -14.19 5.22
C PHE A 34 -4.64 -13.50 4.94
N VAL A 35 -5.14 -12.79 5.94
CA VAL A 35 -6.38 -12.01 5.87
C VAL A 35 -6.07 -10.56 6.18
N VAL A 36 -6.74 -9.63 5.53
CA VAL A 36 -6.75 -8.19 5.86
C VAL A 36 -8.17 -7.81 6.25
N ASN A 37 -8.33 -7.26 7.47
CA ASN A 37 -9.63 -6.85 7.96
C ASN A 37 -10.01 -5.45 7.46
N ASP A 38 -11.31 -5.16 7.41
CA ASP A 38 -11.78 -3.83 7.05
C ASP A 38 -11.28 -2.77 8.05
N GLY A 39 -10.79 -1.64 7.52
CA GLY A 39 -10.21 -0.55 8.29
C GLY A 39 -8.84 -0.87 8.94
N GLU A 40 -8.23 -2.02 8.63
CA GLU A 40 -6.91 -2.40 9.15
C GLU A 40 -5.77 -1.71 8.40
N PHE A 41 -4.76 -1.25 9.14
CA PHE A 41 -3.47 -0.86 8.57
C PHE A 41 -2.50 -2.04 8.73
N LEU A 42 -2.43 -2.90 7.69
CA LEU A 42 -1.50 -4.04 7.65
C LEU A 42 -0.17 -3.61 7.05
N THR A 43 0.93 -3.85 7.77
CA THR A 43 2.28 -3.69 7.21
C THR A 43 2.88 -5.04 6.85
N ILE A 44 3.63 -5.09 5.75
CA ILE A 44 4.33 -6.28 5.27
C ILE A 44 5.81 -5.92 5.13
N ILE A 45 6.66 -6.62 5.84
CA ILE A 45 8.10 -6.43 5.78
C ILE A 45 8.82 -7.73 5.37
N GLY A 46 10.03 -7.58 4.89
CA GLY A 46 10.89 -8.71 4.51
C GLY A 46 12.13 -8.23 3.77
N PRO A 47 13.12 -9.10 3.60
CA PRO A 47 14.36 -8.77 2.89
C PRO A 47 14.12 -8.28 1.45
N SER A 48 15.11 -7.62 0.86
CA SER A 48 15.08 -7.32 -0.57
C SER A 48 14.99 -8.62 -1.37
N GLY A 49 14.14 -8.62 -2.42
CA GLY A 49 13.89 -9.81 -3.22
C GLY A 49 12.94 -10.84 -2.60
N SER A 50 12.32 -10.56 -1.44
CA SER A 50 11.32 -11.46 -0.83
C SER A 50 9.96 -11.49 -1.56
N GLY A 51 9.81 -10.81 -2.70
CA GLY A 51 8.56 -10.89 -3.46
C GLY A 51 7.45 -9.92 -3.02
N LYS A 52 7.72 -8.93 -2.16
CA LYS A 52 6.72 -7.95 -1.66
C LYS A 52 6.02 -7.18 -2.79
N THR A 53 6.78 -6.61 -3.71
CA THR A 53 6.23 -5.94 -4.89
C THR A 53 5.45 -6.89 -5.78
N THR A 54 5.94 -8.14 -5.95
CA THR A 54 5.21 -9.18 -6.70
C THR A 54 3.87 -9.49 -6.04
N LEU A 55 3.85 -9.61 -4.71
CA LEU A 55 2.61 -9.80 -3.94
C LEU A 55 1.64 -8.63 -4.19
N LEU A 56 2.09 -7.39 -4.03
CA LEU A 56 1.24 -6.22 -4.26
C LEU A 56 0.73 -6.15 -5.71
N ASN A 57 1.57 -6.46 -6.71
CA ASN A 57 1.16 -6.49 -8.12
C ASN A 57 0.06 -7.54 -8.38
N ILE A 58 0.14 -8.70 -7.71
CA ILE A 58 -0.90 -9.73 -7.82
C ILE A 58 -2.19 -9.24 -7.12
N LEU A 59 -2.09 -8.66 -5.93
CA LEU A 59 -3.24 -8.10 -5.22
C LEU A 59 -3.89 -6.95 -6.02
N ALA A 60 -3.08 -6.12 -6.67
CA ALA A 60 -3.55 -5.04 -7.55
C ALA A 60 -4.07 -5.54 -8.91
N GLN A 61 -3.99 -6.85 -9.19
CA GLN A 61 -4.36 -7.46 -10.48
C GLN A 61 -3.53 -6.96 -11.69
N ILE A 62 -2.34 -6.43 -11.44
CA ILE A 62 -1.36 -6.05 -12.45
C ILE A 62 -0.63 -7.31 -12.95
N ASP A 63 -0.41 -8.29 -12.05
CA ASP A 63 0.17 -9.59 -12.37
C ASP A 63 -0.76 -10.72 -11.93
N THR A 64 -0.55 -11.93 -12.47
CA THR A 64 -1.37 -13.10 -12.18
C THR A 64 -0.64 -14.07 -11.25
N ALA A 65 -1.36 -14.67 -10.30
CA ALA A 65 -0.84 -15.77 -9.49
C ALA A 65 -0.59 -17.01 -10.35
N SER A 66 0.38 -17.85 -9.94
CA SER A 66 0.58 -19.18 -10.52
C SER A 66 -0.28 -20.24 -9.85
N GLY A 67 -0.77 -19.98 -8.63
CA GLY A 67 -1.67 -20.85 -7.86
C GLY A 67 -2.22 -20.11 -6.65
N GLY A 68 -3.21 -20.71 -5.99
CA GLY A 68 -3.92 -20.11 -4.87
C GLY A 68 -5.09 -19.23 -5.30
N GLU A 69 -5.72 -18.60 -4.31
CA GLU A 69 -6.94 -17.82 -4.50
C GLU A 69 -6.89 -16.50 -3.70
N ILE A 70 -7.54 -15.47 -4.22
CA ILE A 70 -7.69 -14.18 -3.56
C ILE A 70 -9.17 -13.83 -3.57
N TYR A 71 -9.71 -13.51 -2.39
CA TYR A 71 -11.09 -13.09 -2.21
C TYR A 71 -11.10 -11.63 -1.73
N PHE A 72 -11.90 -10.81 -2.36
CA PHE A 72 -12.04 -9.40 -2.02
C PHE A 72 -13.50 -9.09 -1.69
N GLN A 73 -13.78 -8.61 -0.48
CA GLN A 73 -15.11 -8.42 0.11
C GLN A 73 -15.97 -9.67 -0.06
N SER A 74 -16.95 -9.92 0.75
CA SER A 74 -17.85 -11.10 0.78
C SER A 74 -18.52 -11.48 -0.56
N HIS A 75 -18.17 -10.85 -1.66
CA HIS A 75 -18.53 -11.24 -3.02
C HIS A 75 -17.48 -12.19 -3.54
N ALA A 76 -17.67 -13.47 -3.28
CA ALA A 76 -16.86 -14.58 -3.77
C ALA A 76 -16.68 -14.53 -5.29
N ALA A 77 -15.64 -13.88 -5.74
CA ALA A 77 -15.07 -14.12 -7.04
C ALA A 77 -13.60 -14.42 -6.81
N PRO A 78 -13.17 -15.70 -6.92
CA PRO A 78 -11.76 -16.01 -6.84
C PRO A 78 -11.02 -15.21 -7.91
N ILE A 79 -10.05 -14.39 -7.49
CA ILE A 79 -9.13 -13.71 -8.38
C ILE A 79 -8.01 -14.72 -8.66
N GLY A 80 -8.33 -15.72 -9.48
CA GLY A 80 -7.39 -16.75 -9.91
C GLY A 80 -7.74 -17.16 -11.34
N ASN A 81 -6.75 -17.24 -12.22
CA ASN A 81 -6.84 -17.74 -13.60
C ASN A 81 -7.86 -17.08 -14.56
N SER A 82 -8.37 -15.92 -14.27
CA SER A 82 -9.28 -15.23 -15.17
C SER A 82 -8.54 -14.19 -16.01
N LYS A 83 -8.43 -14.46 -17.31
CA LYS A 83 -7.93 -13.53 -18.35
C LYS A 83 -8.81 -12.28 -18.54
N SER A 84 -9.81 -12.08 -17.71
CA SER A 84 -10.70 -10.93 -17.77
C SER A 84 -10.84 -10.31 -16.38
N LEU A 85 -10.22 -9.15 -16.21
CA LEU A 85 -10.59 -8.18 -15.18
C LEU A 85 -12.11 -8.02 -15.21
N LYS A 86 -12.81 -8.37 -14.13
CA LYS A 86 -14.21 -7.92 -14.04
C LYS A 86 -14.17 -6.39 -14.02
N PRO A 87 -14.83 -5.71 -14.98
CA PRO A 87 -14.94 -4.27 -14.95
C PRO A 87 -15.51 -3.86 -13.59
N GLY A 88 -14.77 -3.09 -12.81
CA GLY A 88 -15.20 -2.62 -11.50
C GLY A 88 -14.24 -2.95 -10.35
N LEU A 89 -13.48 -4.05 -10.37
CA LEU A 89 -12.57 -4.38 -9.28
C LEU A 89 -11.30 -3.51 -9.28
N ALA A 90 -10.77 -3.17 -10.46
CA ALA A 90 -9.63 -2.26 -10.59
C ALA A 90 -9.91 -0.86 -10.03
N CYS A 91 -11.19 -0.43 -10.02
CA CYS A 91 -11.61 0.83 -9.40
C CYS A 91 -11.76 0.75 -7.88
N GLN A 92 -11.68 -0.44 -7.30
CA GLN A 92 -11.81 -0.67 -5.86
C GLN A 92 -10.47 -0.79 -5.15
N ILE A 93 -9.37 -0.87 -5.89
CA ILE A 93 -8.02 -1.00 -5.33
C ILE A 93 -7.23 0.27 -5.64
N GLY A 94 -6.79 0.96 -4.59
CA GLY A 94 -5.82 2.04 -4.68
C GLY A 94 -4.42 1.46 -4.75
N TYR A 95 -3.53 1.98 -5.62
CA TYR A 95 -2.14 1.55 -5.65
C TYR A 95 -1.20 2.75 -5.67
N VAL A 96 -0.39 2.83 -4.63
CA VAL A 96 0.69 3.83 -4.49
C VAL A 96 2.01 3.11 -4.68
N THR A 97 2.68 3.42 -5.77
CA THR A 97 3.96 2.82 -6.16
C THR A 97 5.15 3.53 -5.52
N GLN A 98 6.32 2.91 -5.57
CA GLN A 98 7.56 3.49 -5.08
C GLN A 98 7.89 4.82 -5.78
N ASP A 99 7.68 4.92 -7.10
CA ASP A 99 7.75 6.17 -7.83
C ASP A 99 6.42 6.95 -7.72
N ASP A 100 6.47 8.28 -7.92
CA ASP A 100 5.27 9.12 -7.84
C ASP A 100 4.34 8.93 -9.04
N ASN A 101 4.88 8.55 -10.19
CA ASN A 101 4.16 8.29 -11.45
C ASN A 101 3.15 9.39 -11.82
N LEU A 102 3.46 10.65 -11.49
CA LEU A 102 2.65 11.78 -11.92
C LEU A 102 2.80 11.97 -13.42
N LEU A 103 1.70 12.35 -14.07
CA LEU A 103 1.70 12.67 -15.49
C LEU A 103 2.42 14.02 -15.70
N PRO A 104 3.58 14.06 -16.36
CA PRO A 104 4.44 15.24 -16.40
C PRO A 104 3.82 16.41 -17.17
N TRP A 105 2.86 16.15 -18.04
CA TRP A 105 2.12 17.15 -18.82
C TRP A 105 0.83 17.64 -18.16
N ARG A 106 0.56 17.22 -16.91
CA ARG A 106 -0.60 17.62 -16.11
C ARG A 106 -0.16 18.38 -14.88
N THR A 107 -0.93 19.37 -14.48
CA THR A 107 -0.72 20.07 -13.21
C THR A 107 -1.04 19.17 -12.01
N THR A 108 -0.68 19.61 -10.80
CA THR A 108 -0.99 18.92 -9.54
C THR A 108 -2.48 18.58 -9.44
N LEU A 109 -3.36 19.58 -9.59
CA LEU A 109 -4.80 19.37 -9.53
C LEU A 109 -5.29 18.42 -10.62
N GLN A 110 -4.78 18.54 -11.84
CA GLN A 110 -5.14 17.67 -12.94
C GLN A 110 -4.67 16.22 -12.71
N ASN A 111 -3.50 16.02 -12.08
CA ASN A 111 -3.04 14.70 -11.67
C ASN A 111 -3.94 14.09 -10.61
N VAL A 112 -4.30 14.85 -9.59
CA VAL A 112 -5.20 14.39 -8.51
C VAL A 112 -6.58 14.02 -9.07
N LEU A 113 -7.14 14.82 -9.97
CA LEU A 113 -8.46 14.58 -10.56
C LEU A 113 -8.47 13.50 -11.66
N PHE A 114 -7.31 13.07 -12.12
CA PHE A 114 -7.20 12.16 -13.26
C PHE A 114 -7.97 10.83 -13.08
N PRO A 115 -7.86 10.11 -11.95
CA PRO A 115 -8.62 8.88 -11.75
C PRO A 115 -10.14 9.09 -11.81
N LEU A 116 -10.64 10.18 -11.25
CA LEU A 116 -12.06 10.53 -11.30
C LEU A 116 -12.52 10.82 -12.73
N THR A 117 -11.67 11.45 -13.54
CA THR A 117 -11.94 11.70 -14.95
C THR A 117 -12.07 10.38 -15.73
N VAL A 118 -11.13 9.45 -15.53
CA VAL A 118 -11.13 8.12 -16.17
C VAL A 118 -12.37 7.31 -15.76
N GLN A 119 -12.74 7.37 -14.48
CA GLN A 119 -13.92 6.68 -13.93
C GLN A 119 -15.25 7.39 -14.26
N ARG A 120 -15.24 8.54 -14.94
CA ARG A 120 -16.41 9.38 -15.21
C ARG A 120 -17.17 9.80 -13.96
N ARG A 121 -16.43 10.00 -12.85
CA ARG A 121 -16.95 10.39 -11.52
C ARG A 121 -16.61 11.84 -11.17
N LEU A 122 -16.04 12.61 -12.09
CA LEU A 122 -15.69 14.01 -11.87
C LEU A 122 -16.96 14.87 -11.84
N ASN A 123 -17.21 15.50 -10.69
CA ASN A 123 -18.30 16.45 -10.46
C ASN A 123 -17.83 17.53 -9.45
N GLU A 124 -18.70 18.46 -9.07
CA GLU A 124 -18.37 19.55 -8.12
C GLU A 124 -17.95 19.02 -6.75
N GLU A 125 -18.63 17.99 -6.24
CA GLU A 125 -18.35 17.38 -4.94
C GLU A 125 -16.96 16.74 -4.92
N THR A 126 -16.64 15.91 -5.93
CA THR A 126 -15.33 15.25 -6.02
C THR A 126 -14.20 16.25 -6.31
N ARG A 127 -14.50 17.36 -6.99
CA ARG A 127 -13.55 18.47 -7.16
C ARG A 127 -13.29 19.19 -5.83
N ALA A 128 -14.32 19.43 -5.03
CA ALA A 128 -14.18 20.02 -3.70
C ALA A 128 -13.36 19.11 -2.77
N LEU A 129 -13.61 17.79 -2.82
CA LEU A 129 -12.81 16.79 -2.10
C LEU A 129 -11.33 16.83 -2.51
N ALA A 130 -11.03 16.88 -3.81
CA ALA A 130 -9.66 17.00 -4.29
C ALA A 130 -8.95 18.26 -3.74
N GLN A 131 -9.63 19.39 -3.76
CA GLN A 131 -9.10 20.63 -3.20
C GLN A 131 -8.88 20.55 -1.67
N MET A 132 -9.79 19.90 -0.96
CA MET A 132 -9.64 19.63 0.47
C MET A 132 -8.41 18.78 0.75
N LEU A 133 -8.21 17.67 0.01
CA LEU A 133 -7.05 16.80 0.13
C LEU A 133 -5.74 17.53 -0.20
N ILE A 134 -5.70 18.35 -1.25
CA ILE A 134 -4.55 19.20 -1.60
C ILE A 134 -4.15 20.09 -0.42
N ARG A 135 -5.11 20.76 0.21
CA ARG A 135 -4.86 21.59 1.40
C ARG A 135 -4.38 20.77 2.59
N ALA A 136 -5.01 19.60 2.83
CA ALA A 136 -4.70 18.74 3.97
C ALA A 136 -3.24 18.23 3.96
N VAL A 137 -2.64 18.05 2.78
CA VAL A 137 -1.24 17.62 2.62
C VAL A 137 -0.27 18.80 2.37
N GLY A 138 -0.70 20.04 2.57
CA GLY A 138 0.17 21.22 2.43
C GLY A 138 0.57 21.55 0.99
N LEU A 139 -0.27 21.22 0.01
CA LEU A 139 -0.07 21.55 -1.40
C LEU A 139 -0.92 22.75 -1.86
N ALA A 140 -1.51 23.51 -0.91
CA ALA A 140 -2.23 24.74 -1.22
C ALA A 140 -1.31 25.75 -1.90
N GLY A 141 -1.76 26.34 -3.02
CA GLY A 141 -0.99 27.25 -3.85
C GLY A 141 -0.16 26.57 -4.95
N PHE A 142 -0.07 25.22 -4.94
CA PHE A 142 0.66 24.44 -5.95
C PHE A 142 -0.28 23.68 -6.91
N GLU A 143 -1.57 24.00 -6.92
CA GLU A 143 -2.59 23.31 -7.73
C GLU A 143 -2.29 23.36 -9.22
N HIS A 144 -1.70 24.45 -9.68
CA HIS A 144 -1.40 24.72 -11.09
C HIS A 144 0.04 24.40 -11.49
N HIS A 145 0.88 23.94 -10.55
CA HIS A 145 2.27 23.56 -10.82
C HIS A 145 2.35 22.18 -11.47
N TYR A 146 3.31 22.03 -12.35
CA TYR A 146 3.65 20.75 -13.00
C TYR A 146 4.59 19.92 -12.11
N PRO A 147 4.67 18.57 -12.29
CA PRO A 147 5.53 17.73 -11.48
C PRO A 147 6.99 18.16 -11.41
N HIS A 148 7.55 18.71 -12.47
CA HIS A 148 8.95 19.18 -12.50
C HIS A 148 9.19 20.47 -11.69
N GLU A 149 8.13 21.18 -11.30
CA GLU A 149 8.20 22.37 -10.45
C GLU A 149 8.03 22.03 -8.96
N LEU A 150 7.75 20.77 -8.62
CA LEU A 150 7.52 20.28 -7.27
C LEU A 150 8.75 19.60 -6.68
N SER A 151 8.95 19.74 -5.37
CA SER A 151 9.93 18.91 -4.65
C SER A 151 9.54 17.42 -4.66
N GLY A 152 10.47 16.51 -4.36
CA GLY A 152 10.19 15.07 -4.26
C GLY A 152 9.08 14.72 -3.28
N GLY A 153 9.10 15.35 -2.10
CA GLY A 153 8.05 15.21 -1.10
C GLY A 153 6.69 15.73 -1.56
N MET A 154 6.65 16.85 -2.28
CA MET A 154 5.41 17.41 -2.85
C MET A 154 4.84 16.47 -3.92
N ARG A 155 5.67 15.89 -4.79
CA ARG A 155 5.23 14.90 -5.77
C ARG A 155 4.65 13.66 -5.09
N LYS A 156 5.29 13.17 -4.02
CA LYS A 156 4.75 12.03 -3.24
C LYS A 156 3.39 12.33 -2.61
N ARG A 157 3.22 13.51 -2.02
CA ARG A 157 1.91 13.96 -1.50
C ARG A 157 0.85 14.00 -2.60
N ALA A 158 1.17 14.56 -3.76
CA ALA A 158 0.26 14.59 -4.90
C ALA A 158 -0.11 13.18 -5.39
N SER A 159 0.86 12.26 -5.45
CA SER A 159 0.62 10.85 -5.81
C SER A 159 -0.28 10.14 -4.79
N LEU A 160 -0.06 10.37 -3.50
CA LEU A 160 -0.87 9.81 -2.42
C LEU A 160 -2.33 10.26 -2.53
N ILE A 161 -2.58 11.57 -2.60
CA ILE A 161 -3.96 12.10 -2.68
C ILE A 161 -4.64 11.77 -4.01
N ARG A 162 -3.90 11.59 -5.12
CA ARG A 162 -4.43 11.06 -6.38
C ARG A 162 -5.06 9.68 -6.19
N THR A 163 -4.50 8.86 -5.30
CA THR A 163 -5.06 7.55 -4.98
C THR A 163 -6.24 7.66 -4.00
N LEU A 164 -6.18 8.57 -3.04
CA LEU A 164 -7.24 8.73 -2.04
C LEU A 164 -8.51 9.38 -2.60
N VAL A 165 -8.40 10.23 -3.63
CA VAL A 165 -9.51 11.06 -4.12
C VAL A 165 -10.68 10.26 -4.71
N TYR A 166 -10.44 9.06 -5.25
CA TYR A 166 -11.51 8.20 -5.77
C TYR A 166 -12.07 7.21 -4.76
N ASP A 167 -11.61 7.34 -3.51
CA ASP A 167 -12.16 6.65 -2.33
C ASP A 167 -12.16 5.12 -2.43
N PRO A 168 -11.01 4.47 -2.70
CA PRO A 168 -10.96 3.01 -2.78
C PRO A 168 -11.12 2.38 -1.39
N PRO A 169 -11.81 1.23 -1.26
CA PRO A 169 -11.94 0.52 0.02
C PRO A 169 -10.61 -0.04 0.54
N ILE A 170 -9.67 -0.39 -0.34
CA ILE A 170 -8.33 -0.84 0.02
C ILE A 170 -7.25 -0.08 -0.76
N ILE A 171 -6.14 0.23 -0.10
CA ILE A 171 -4.99 0.90 -0.68
C ILE A 171 -3.75 0.03 -0.47
N LEU A 172 -3.10 -0.33 -1.56
CA LEU A 172 -1.82 -1.03 -1.59
C LEU A 172 -0.71 0.00 -1.73
N MET A 173 0.34 -0.08 -0.93
CA MET A 173 1.46 0.87 -0.95
C MET A 173 2.78 0.11 -1.01
N ASP A 174 3.57 0.35 -2.06
CA ASP A 174 4.86 -0.31 -2.29
C ASP A 174 6.01 0.65 -1.99
N GLU A 175 6.61 0.52 -0.82
CA GLU A 175 7.73 1.33 -0.32
C GLU A 175 7.58 2.85 -0.62
N PRO A 176 6.42 3.47 -0.31
CA PRO A 176 6.10 4.81 -0.82
C PRO A 176 7.05 5.90 -0.31
N PHE A 177 7.81 5.64 0.75
CA PHE A 177 8.69 6.64 1.39
C PHE A 177 10.19 6.29 1.28
N GLY A 178 10.55 5.20 0.57
CA GLY A 178 11.92 4.65 0.55
C GLY A 178 13.01 5.61 0.05
N ALA A 179 12.70 6.47 -0.92
CA ALA A 179 13.66 7.36 -1.57
C ALA A 179 13.74 8.78 -0.96
N LEU A 180 13.14 9.00 0.23
CA LEU A 180 13.04 10.32 0.83
C LEU A 180 14.03 10.51 1.98
N ASP A 181 14.44 11.76 2.21
CA ASP A 181 15.17 12.13 3.41
C ASP A 181 14.33 11.90 4.68
N ALA A 182 14.99 11.78 5.82
CA ALA A 182 14.36 11.40 7.08
C ALA A 182 13.24 12.38 7.51
N GLN A 183 13.45 13.69 7.36
CA GLN A 183 12.48 14.71 7.77
C GLN A 183 11.23 14.66 6.89
N THR A 184 11.41 14.61 5.57
CA THR A 184 10.30 14.50 4.60
C THR A 184 9.53 13.20 4.79
N ARG A 185 10.22 12.09 5.06
CA ARG A 185 9.61 10.78 5.34
C ARG A 185 8.71 10.86 6.57
N THR A 186 9.22 11.36 7.71
CA THR A 186 8.43 11.51 8.93
C THR A 186 7.18 12.35 8.70
N GLN A 187 7.32 13.47 7.99
CA GLN A 187 6.18 14.34 7.69
C GLN A 187 5.12 13.64 6.83
N LEU A 188 5.54 12.84 5.83
CA LEU A 188 4.60 12.08 4.99
C LEU A 188 3.92 10.93 5.73
N GLN A 189 4.60 10.30 6.68
CA GLN A 189 4.00 9.28 7.56
C GLN A 189 2.93 9.92 8.46
N GLU A 190 3.19 11.10 9.02
CA GLU A 190 2.20 11.86 9.79
C GLU A 190 1.00 12.25 8.92
N ASP A 191 1.24 12.77 7.70
CA ASP A 191 0.18 13.12 6.77
C ASP A 191 -0.68 11.90 6.40
N LEU A 192 -0.03 10.74 6.15
CA LEU A 192 -0.73 9.48 5.87
C LEU A 192 -1.60 9.03 7.06
N LEU A 193 -1.07 9.05 8.29
CA LEU A 193 -1.84 8.69 9.48
C LEU A 193 -3.00 9.64 9.72
N ARG A 194 -2.81 10.95 9.48
CA ARG A 194 -3.88 11.95 9.59
C ARG A 194 -5.00 11.65 8.59
N LEU A 195 -4.66 11.41 7.32
CA LEU A 195 -5.64 11.09 6.29
C LEU A 195 -6.33 9.74 6.57
N TRP A 196 -5.60 8.74 7.03
CA TRP A 196 -6.15 7.45 7.41
C TRP A 196 -7.15 7.55 8.57
N ASN A 197 -6.87 8.36 9.59
CA ASN A 197 -7.76 8.57 10.73
C ASN A 197 -9.10 9.22 10.36
N LEU A 198 -9.18 9.96 9.25
CA LEU A 198 -10.41 10.60 8.78
C LEU A 198 -11.42 9.60 8.21
N GLY A 199 -10.97 8.49 7.63
CA GLY A 199 -11.85 7.56 6.92
C GLY A 199 -11.59 6.07 7.22
N ARG A 200 -10.59 5.74 8.03
CA ARG A 200 -10.16 4.35 8.38
C ARG A 200 -10.18 3.39 7.19
N LYS A 201 -9.53 3.79 6.11
CA LYS A 201 -9.37 2.93 4.93
C LYS A 201 -8.49 1.73 5.26
N THR A 202 -8.76 0.61 4.61
CA THR A 202 -7.88 -0.54 4.70
C THR A 202 -6.60 -0.28 3.91
N ILE A 203 -5.44 -0.46 4.54
CA ILE A 203 -4.14 -0.25 3.91
C ILE A 203 -3.29 -1.52 4.02
N VAL A 204 -2.70 -1.93 2.92
CA VAL A 204 -1.59 -2.90 2.88
C VAL A 204 -0.33 -2.15 2.47
N PHE A 205 0.57 -2.00 3.42
CA PHE A 205 1.77 -1.18 3.29
C PHE A 205 3.02 -2.05 3.30
N VAL A 206 3.77 -2.05 2.22
CA VAL A 206 5.03 -2.75 2.09
C VAL A 206 6.18 -1.80 2.40
N THR A 207 7.08 -2.24 3.25
CA THR A 207 8.33 -1.52 3.58
C THR A 207 9.44 -2.50 3.94
N HIS A 208 10.68 -2.02 3.94
CA HIS A 208 11.83 -2.73 4.51
C HIS A 208 12.26 -2.13 5.87
N ASP A 209 11.61 -1.06 6.33
CA ASP A 209 11.90 -0.37 7.58
C ASP A 209 10.97 -0.86 8.69
N ILE A 210 11.56 -1.50 9.71
CA ILE A 210 10.82 -2.05 10.87
C ILE A 210 10.17 -0.92 11.70
N ALA A 211 10.87 0.21 11.86
CA ALA A 211 10.35 1.32 12.64
C ALA A 211 9.12 1.94 11.96
N GLU A 212 9.17 2.08 10.63
CA GLU A 212 8.04 2.51 9.82
C GLU A 212 6.85 1.56 9.94
N ALA A 213 7.10 0.25 9.83
CA ALA A 213 6.05 -0.77 9.97
C ALA A 213 5.34 -0.70 11.33
N ILE A 214 6.11 -0.48 12.42
CA ILE A 214 5.56 -0.33 13.77
C ILE A 214 4.83 1.01 13.94
N ALA A 215 5.38 2.10 13.42
CA ALA A 215 4.75 3.41 13.54
C ALA A 215 3.36 3.46 12.88
N LEU A 216 3.22 2.84 11.72
CA LEU A 216 2.04 2.92 10.89
C LEU A 216 1.05 1.77 11.13
N GLY A 217 1.53 0.53 11.22
CA GLY A 217 0.72 -0.68 11.15
C GLY A 217 0.00 -1.06 12.45
N ASP A 218 -1.21 -1.59 12.33
CA ASP A 218 -1.92 -2.27 13.43
C ASP A 218 -1.42 -3.71 13.60
N ARG A 219 -0.93 -4.28 12.50
CA ARG A 219 -0.34 -5.62 12.43
C ARG A 219 0.77 -5.64 11.38
N THR A 220 1.82 -6.41 11.65
CA THR A 220 2.96 -6.59 10.75
C THR A 220 3.11 -8.05 10.37
N LEU A 221 3.13 -8.36 9.09
CA LEU A 221 3.55 -9.64 8.55
C LEU A 221 5.02 -9.58 8.15
N VAL A 222 5.77 -10.56 8.59
CA VAL A 222 7.19 -10.73 8.23
C VAL A 222 7.30 -11.82 7.18
N LEU A 223 7.86 -11.50 6.02
CA LEU A 223 8.10 -12.45 4.96
C LEU A 223 9.53 -13.01 4.99
N THR A 224 9.67 -14.28 4.67
CA THR A 224 10.97 -14.93 4.44
C THR A 224 11.62 -14.41 3.15
N ARG A 225 12.88 -14.80 2.93
CA ARG A 225 13.50 -14.70 1.60
C ARG A 225 12.77 -15.61 0.60
N SER A 226 12.98 -15.36 -0.69
CA SER A 226 12.39 -16.16 -1.77
C SER A 226 12.72 -17.65 -1.62
N PRO A 227 11.72 -18.54 -1.68
CA PRO A 227 10.29 -18.27 -1.84
C PRO A 227 9.67 -17.60 -0.60
N ALA A 228 8.88 -16.54 -0.84
CA ALA A 228 8.21 -15.82 0.24
C ALA A 228 7.17 -16.72 0.93
N SER A 229 7.27 -16.81 2.23
CA SER A 229 6.27 -17.35 3.15
C SER A 229 6.19 -16.45 4.38
N ILE A 230 5.22 -16.65 5.26
CA ILE A 230 5.10 -15.86 6.49
C ILE A 230 6.05 -16.44 7.53
N ALA A 231 7.09 -15.67 7.91
CA ALA A 231 7.99 -15.98 9.01
C ALA A 231 7.35 -15.65 10.38
N GLY A 232 6.48 -14.65 10.42
CA GLY A 232 5.79 -14.24 11.63
C GLY A 232 4.71 -13.21 11.39
N GLU A 233 3.82 -13.12 12.37
CA GLU A 233 2.75 -12.13 12.43
C GLU A 233 2.78 -11.46 13.80
N HIS A 234 2.81 -10.14 13.82
CA HIS A 234 2.92 -9.34 15.02
C HIS A 234 1.82 -8.30 15.10
N ARG A 235 0.97 -8.39 16.13
CA ARG A 235 0.04 -7.32 16.46
C ARG A 235 0.78 -6.19 17.17
N ASN A 236 0.40 -4.98 16.83
CA ASN A 236 0.92 -3.77 17.41
C ASN A 236 -0.07 -3.24 18.45
N PHE A 237 0.28 -3.28 19.72
CA PHE A 237 -0.57 -2.85 20.83
C PHE A 237 -0.31 -1.38 21.24
N ILE A 238 0.64 -0.68 20.59
CA ILE A 238 0.84 0.75 20.82
C ILE A 238 -0.45 1.49 20.43
N PRO A 239 -1.07 2.22 21.38
CA PRO A 239 -2.37 2.84 21.15
C PRO A 239 -2.32 3.93 20.06
N ARG A 240 -3.45 4.18 19.42
CA ARG A 240 -3.63 5.29 18.49
C ARG A 240 -4.31 6.48 19.20
N PRO A 241 -4.07 7.74 18.80
CA PRO A 241 -3.18 8.16 17.71
C PRO A 241 -1.70 7.97 18.07
N ARG A 242 -0.89 7.53 17.10
CA ARG A 242 0.55 7.38 17.29
C ARG A 242 1.28 8.63 16.78
N ASP A 243 2.24 9.10 17.57
CA ASP A 243 3.20 10.11 17.12
C ASP A 243 4.39 9.39 16.47
N VAL A 244 4.57 9.63 15.17
CA VAL A 244 5.65 9.02 14.40
C VAL A 244 7.02 9.46 14.90
N ARG A 245 7.14 10.70 15.42
CA ARG A 245 8.41 11.25 15.91
C ARG A 245 8.84 10.57 17.19
N ASP A 246 7.88 10.33 18.07
CA ASP A 246 8.12 9.84 19.41
C ASP A 246 7.85 8.34 19.56
N ILE A 247 7.48 7.64 18.49
CA ILE A 247 7.13 6.21 18.55
C ILE A 247 8.26 5.35 19.13
N MET A 248 9.52 5.72 18.86
CA MET A 248 10.69 4.94 19.29
C MET A 248 10.91 4.96 20.80
N ILE A 249 10.40 5.98 21.51
CA ILE A 249 10.51 6.07 22.97
C ILE A 249 9.38 5.32 23.70
N HIS A 250 8.38 4.83 22.96
CA HIS A 250 7.29 4.07 23.57
C HIS A 250 7.80 2.73 24.12
N PRO A 251 7.45 2.35 25.38
CA PRO A 251 7.99 1.16 26.05
C PRO A 251 7.82 -0.14 25.24
N GLU A 252 6.70 -0.29 24.52
CA GLU A 252 6.42 -1.49 23.73
C GLU A 252 7.16 -1.52 22.39
N PHE A 253 7.67 -0.37 21.91
CA PHE A 253 8.34 -0.28 20.62
C PHE A 253 9.58 -1.17 20.56
N ALA A 254 10.49 -1.04 21.55
CA ALA A 254 11.75 -1.78 21.55
C ALA A 254 11.52 -3.30 21.55
N ALA A 255 10.55 -3.78 22.34
CA ALA A 255 10.22 -5.20 22.41
C ALA A 255 9.63 -5.72 21.08
N LEU A 256 8.75 -4.96 20.44
CA LEU A 256 8.16 -5.31 19.15
C LEU A 256 9.23 -5.27 18.04
N TYR A 257 10.06 -4.23 18.02
CA TYR A 257 11.17 -4.07 17.09
C TYR A 257 12.12 -5.27 17.12
N GLN A 258 12.53 -5.71 18.31
CA GLN A 258 13.43 -6.85 18.47
C GLN A 258 12.78 -8.16 17.99
N ARG A 259 11.52 -8.41 18.30
CA ARG A 259 10.79 -9.61 17.83
C ARG A 259 10.74 -9.68 16.30
N ILE A 260 10.44 -8.56 15.66
CA ILE A 260 10.37 -8.46 14.21
C ILE A 260 11.77 -8.61 13.58
N ARG A 261 12.78 -7.92 14.14
CA ARG A 261 14.16 -7.91 13.64
C ARG A 261 14.76 -9.31 13.53
N VAL A 262 14.54 -10.16 14.55
CA VAL A 262 15.05 -11.53 14.56
C VAL A 262 14.50 -12.36 13.38
N GLN A 263 13.31 -12.06 12.91
CA GLN A 263 12.66 -12.81 11.82
C GLN A 263 12.98 -12.26 10.42
N VAL A 264 13.44 -11.00 10.32
CA VAL A 264 13.82 -10.39 9.03
C VAL A 264 15.23 -10.79 8.61
N GLN A 265 16.09 -11.28 9.50
CA GLN A 265 17.43 -11.77 9.21
C GLN A 265 17.40 -13.13 8.52
#